data_8654455d8a07021dcd6799b48c8bc3c8
#
_entry.id   8654455d8a07021dcd6799b48c8bc3c8
#
_cell.length_a   1.000
_cell.length_b   1.000
_cell.length_c   1.000
_cell.angle_alpha   90.00
_cell.angle_beta   90.00
_cell.angle_gamma   90.00
#
_symmetry.space_group_name_H-M   'P 1'
#
loop_
_entity.id
_entity.type
_entity.pdbx_description
1 polymer ?
#
loop_
_entity_poly.entity_id
_entity_poly.type
_entity_poly.pdbx_seq_one_letter_code
_entity_poly.pdbx_strand_id
1 'polypeptide(L)'
;MRPLYFRTDGNSEIATGHLMRCLTIARACRATGKFSEITFLVSDEDSAALLEGRFQADTGREFPIICLHSDYRHPEQELSSLLSFLSEQPCSPQAQKPVVFIDSYFVTPEYFRTLKPHCRLAY
;
A
#
# COMPACT_ATOMS: atom_id res chain seq x y z
N MET A 1 -8.22 -10.44 12.87
CA MET A 1 -7.63 -9.16 12.43
C MET A 1 -7.45 -9.17 10.93
N ARG A 2 -7.39 -8.03 10.29
CA ARG A 2 -7.23 -7.92 8.84
C ARG A 2 -5.90 -7.27 8.49
N PRO A 3 -5.32 -7.58 7.33
CA PRO A 3 -4.13 -6.88 6.85
C PRO A 3 -4.48 -5.48 6.34
N LEU A 4 -3.50 -4.59 6.43
CA LEU A 4 -3.60 -3.23 5.94
C LEU A 4 -2.50 -3.00 4.91
N TYR A 5 -2.87 -2.56 3.73
CA TYR A 5 -1.95 -2.23 2.66
C TYR A 5 -2.04 -0.75 2.33
N PHE A 6 -0.89 -0.11 2.21
CA PHE A 6 -0.81 1.28 1.76
C PHE A 6 -0.33 1.28 0.32
N ARG A 7 -1.19 1.71 -0.60
CA ARG A 7 -0.82 1.92 -1.99
C ARG A 7 -0.47 3.38 -2.19
N THR A 8 0.80 3.68 -2.28
CA THR A 8 1.30 5.04 -2.36
C THR A 8 2.62 5.08 -3.13
N ASP A 9 3.02 6.24 -3.59
CA ASP A 9 4.26 6.45 -4.31
C ASP A 9 4.93 7.77 -3.90
N GLY A 10 6.23 7.84 -4.13
CA GLY A 10 6.99 9.07 -4.02
C GLY A 10 8.31 8.90 -4.73
N ASN A 11 8.70 9.88 -5.53
CA ASN A 11 9.98 9.90 -6.23
C ASN A 11 10.37 11.33 -6.52
N SER A 12 11.47 11.53 -7.26
CA SER A 12 11.96 12.88 -7.57
C SER A 12 10.97 13.73 -8.38
N GLU A 13 10.01 13.09 -9.09
CA GLU A 13 9.01 13.79 -9.91
C GLU A 13 7.76 14.17 -9.13
N ILE A 14 7.26 13.26 -8.25
CA ILE A 14 5.99 13.45 -7.57
C ILE A 14 6.13 13.79 -6.08
N ALA A 15 7.32 14.06 -5.63
CA ALA A 15 7.63 14.39 -4.24
C ALA A 15 7.29 13.25 -3.26
N THR A 16 7.57 13.46 -1.99
CA THR A 16 7.48 12.42 -0.96
C THR A 16 6.31 12.58 0.00
N GLY A 17 5.46 13.59 -0.22
CA GLY A 17 4.37 13.91 0.71
C GLY A 17 3.41 12.75 0.96
N HIS A 18 3.05 12.02 -0.08
CA HIS A 18 2.17 10.85 0.05
C HIS A 18 2.82 9.74 0.87
N LEU A 19 4.09 9.41 0.58
CA LEU A 19 4.82 8.39 1.34
C LEU A 19 4.91 8.74 2.81
N MET A 20 5.25 10.00 3.12
CA MET A 20 5.42 10.44 4.51
C MET A 20 4.10 10.42 5.27
N ARG A 21 3.02 10.86 4.63
CA ARG A 21 1.69 10.81 5.23
C ARG A 21 1.28 9.37 5.53
N CYS A 22 1.45 8.47 4.57
CA CYS A 22 1.14 7.06 4.75
C CYS A 22 1.99 6.42 5.85
N LEU A 23 3.27 6.76 5.92
CA LEU A 23 4.15 6.23 6.98
C LEU A 23 3.68 6.67 8.37
N THR A 24 3.27 7.91 8.52
CA THR A 24 2.73 8.44 9.78
C THR A 24 1.45 7.68 10.17
N ILE A 25 0.55 7.48 9.21
CA ILE A 25 -0.70 6.73 9.44
C ILE A 25 -0.40 5.27 9.78
N ALA A 26 0.55 4.64 9.07
CA ALA A 26 0.93 3.25 9.31
C ALA A 26 1.45 3.05 10.74
N ARG A 27 2.29 3.96 11.22
CA ARG A 27 2.80 3.90 12.60
C ARG A 27 1.67 4.02 13.63
N ALA A 28 0.73 4.92 13.38
CA ALA A 28 -0.43 5.08 14.25
C ALA A 28 -1.30 3.82 14.25
N CYS A 29 -1.54 3.23 13.07
CA CYS A 29 -2.32 1.99 12.94
C CYS A 29 -1.63 0.82 13.63
N ARG A 30 -0.30 0.70 13.50
CA ARG A 30 0.46 -0.37 14.19
C ARG A 30 0.29 -0.26 15.71
N ALA A 31 0.29 0.94 16.24
CA ALA A 31 0.13 1.16 17.67
C ALA A 31 -1.24 0.70 18.21
N THR A 32 -2.27 0.62 17.35
CA THR A 32 -3.60 0.14 17.78
C THR A 32 -3.65 -1.37 18.00
N GLY A 33 -2.75 -2.14 17.38
CA GLY A 33 -2.76 -3.61 17.43
C GLY A 33 -3.93 -4.26 16.71
N LYS A 34 -4.66 -3.53 15.87
CA LYS A 34 -5.89 -4.01 15.22
C LYS A 34 -5.67 -4.65 13.85
N PHE A 35 -4.46 -4.59 13.33
CA PHE A 35 -4.14 -5.15 12.02
C PHE A 35 -3.17 -6.30 12.15
N SER A 36 -3.38 -7.36 11.35
CA SER A 36 -2.51 -8.54 11.38
C SER A 36 -1.14 -8.26 10.78
N GLU A 37 -1.10 -7.40 9.77
CA GLU A 37 0.13 -6.94 9.14
C GLU A 37 -0.12 -5.60 8.48
N ILE A 38 0.94 -4.83 8.28
CA ILE A 38 0.90 -3.54 7.58
C ILE A 38 2.01 -3.57 6.53
N THR A 39 1.64 -3.42 5.26
CA THR A 39 2.56 -3.55 4.12
C THR A 39 2.38 -2.38 3.17
N PHE A 40 3.48 -1.88 2.63
CA PHE A 40 3.46 -0.83 1.62
C PHE A 40 3.56 -1.44 0.22
N LEU A 41 2.71 -0.99 -0.67
CA LEU A 41 2.71 -1.34 -2.08
C LEU A 41 3.09 -0.09 -2.87
N VAL A 42 4.22 -0.13 -3.56
CA VAL A 42 4.73 1.00 -4.33
C VAL A 42 4.91 0.59 -5.78
N SER A 43 4.89 1.58 -6.70
CA SER A 43 4.97 1.27 -8.12
C SER A 43 6.38 0.97 -8.59
N ASP A 44 7.40 1.62 -8.01
CA ASP A 44 8.78 1.55 -8.52
C ASP A 44 9.81 1.46 -7.40
N GLU A 45 11.05 1.15 -7.81
CA GLU A 45 12.18 1.01 -6.89
C GLU A 45 12.57 2.33 -6.23
N ASP A 46 12.38 3.46 -6.91
CA ASP A 46 12.69 4.77 -6.35
C ASP A 46 11.78 5.09 -5.17
N SER A 47 10.49 4.78 -5.29
CA SER A 47 9.54 4.91 -4.19
C SER A 47 9.93 4.02 -3.01
N ALA A 48 10.32 2.78 -3.28
CA ALA A 48 10.75 1.85 -2.25
C ALA A 48 12.00 2.37 -1.51
N ALA A 49 12.99 2.85 -2.25
CA ALA A 49 14.22 3.38 -1.67
C ALA A 49 13.97 4.62 -0.80
N LEU A 50 13.12 5.52 -1.26
CA LEU A 50 12.76 6.73 -0.50
C LEU A 50 12.04 6.36 0.80
N LEU A 51 11.13 5.39 0.74
CA LEU A 51 10.40 4.94 1.93
C LEU A 51 11.35 4.27 2.93
N GLU A 52 12.23 3.38 2.47
CA GLU A 52 13.21 2.71 3.33
C GLU A 52 14.12 3.72 4.03
N GLY A 53 14.50 4.79 3.34
CA GLY A 53 15.33 5.85 3.91
C GLY A 53 14.66 6.61 5.06
N ARG A 54 13.36 6.49 5.21
CA ARG A 54 12.60 7.13 6.29
C ARG A 54 12.24 6.17 7.42
N PHE A 55 12.56 4.89 7.29
CA PHE A 55 12.35 3.93 8.38
C PHE A 55 13.28 4.23 9.55
N GLN A 56 12.86 3.81 10.74
CA GLN A 56 13.68 3.97 11.94
C GLN A 56 14.89 3.04 11.87
N ALA A 57 16.08 3.59 12.07
CA ALA A 57 17.33 2.90 11.79
C ALA A 57 17.57 1.66 12.66
N ASP A 58 17.08 1.66 13.88
CA ASP A 58 17.28 0.57 14.84
C ASP A 58 16.32 -0.60 14.64
N THR A 59 15.32 -0.47 13.77
CA THR A 59 14.37 -1.54 13.48
C THR A 59 14.63 -2.24 12.14
N GLY A 60 15.66 -1.80 11.39
CA GLY A 60 15.90 -2.28 10.03
C GLY A 60 14.76 -1.85 9.11
N ARG A 61 14.12 -2.80 8.44
CA ARG A 61 12.93 -2.50 7.63
C ARG A 61 11.71 -2.42 8.55
N GLU A 62 11.23 -1.22 8.79
CA GLU A 62 10.10 -0.97 9.71
C GLU A 62 8.82 -1.62 9.25
N PHE A 63 8.54 -1.61 7.93
CA PHE A 63 7.39 -2.25 7.31
C PHE A 63 7.82 -3.02 6.06
N PRO A 64 7.17 -4.15 5.72
CA PRO A 64 7.38 -4.79 4.42
C PRO A 64 7.02 -3.84 3.28
N ILE A 65 7.77 -3.92 2.18
CA ILE A 65 7.52 -3.16 0.96
C ILE A 65 7.45 -4.13 -0.20
N ILE A 66 6.40 -4.02 -1.00
CA ILE A 66 6.25 -4.76 -2.26
C ILE A 66 6.27 -3.77 -3.40
N CYS A 67 7.18 -3.95 -4.33
CA CYS A 67 7.27 -3.14 -5.53
C CYS A 67 6.44 -3.81 -6.64
N LEU A 68 5.48 -3.08 -7.19
CA LEU A 68 4.58 -3.62 -8.22
C LEU A 68 5.20 -3.56 -9.62
N HIS A 69 6.31 -2.83 -9.79
CA HIS A 69 6.96 -2.61 -11.08
C HIS A 69 6.00 -2.06 -12.12
N SER A 70 5.27 -1.03 -11.74
CA SER A 70 4.26 -0.37 -12.57
C SER A 70 4.62 1.10 -12.79
N ASP A 71 3.93 1.75 -13.70
CA ASP A 71 4.05 3.18 -13.91
C ASP A 71 2.99 3.89 -13.06
N TYR A 72 3.45 4.73 -12.12
CA TYR A 72 2.54 5.45 -11.21
C TYR A 72 1.56 6.38 -11.95
N ARG A 73 1.89 6.76 -13.19
CA ARG A 73 1.02 7.59 -14.04
C ARG A 73 -0.13 6.81 -14.65
N HIS A 74 -0.04 5.49 -14.66
CA HIS A 74 -1.00 4.59 -15.28
C HIS A 74 -1.41 3.49 -14.30
N PRO A 75 -2.08 3.83 -13.19
CA PRO A 75 -2.40 2.85 -12.14
C PRO A 75 -3.30 1.72 -12.63
N GLU A 76 -4.10 1.95 -13.67
CA GLU A 76 -4.94 0.90 -14.25
C GLU A 76 -4.14 -0.29 -14.78
N GLN A 77 -2.88 -0.08 -15.17
CA GLN A 77 -2.03 -1.16 -15.66
C GLN A 77 -1.58 -2.12 -14.57
N GLU A 78 -1.62 -1.70 -13.31
CA GLU A 78 -1.21 -2.54 -12.18
C GLU A 78 -2.36 -3.36 -11.58
N LEU A 79 -3.61 -3.09 -11.99
CA LEU A 79 -4.78 -3.68 -11.35
C LEU A 79 -4.75 -5.20 -11.36
N SER A 80 -4.35 -5.84 -12.46
CA SER A 80 -4.29 -7.29 -12.52
C SER A 80 -3.28 -7.86 -11.53
N SER A 81 -2.10 -7.23 -11.40
CA SER A 81 -1.07 -7.64 -10.45
C SER A 81 -1.52 -7.42 -9.01
N LEU A 82 -2.17 -6.30 -8.74
CA LEU A 82 -2.68 -5.99 -7.41
C LEU A 82 -3.79 -6.95 -6.99
N LEU A 83 -4.73 -7.25 -7.89
CA LEU A 83 -5.79 -8.22 -7.63
C LEU A 83 -5.23 -9.62 -7.39
N SER A 84 -4.24 -10.05 -8.17
CA SER A 84 -3.55 -11.33 -7.94
C SER A 84 -2.89 -11.36 -6.57
N PHE A 85 -2.20 -10.30 -6.19
CA PHE A 85 -1.59 -10.19 -4.87
C PHE A 85 -2.62 -10.33 -3.76
N LEU A 86 -3.74 -9.61 -3.85
CA LEU A 86 -4.79 -9.67 -2.84
C LEU A 86 -5.44 -11.05 -2.75
N SER A 87 -5.61 -11.74 -3.89
CA SER A 87 -6.22 -13.07 -3.91
C SER A 87 -5.30 -14.17 -3.38
N GLU A 88 -3.98 -13.97 -3.45
CA GLU A 88 -2.98 -14.94 -2.96
C GLU A 88 -2.79 -14.86 -1.44
N GLN A 89 -3.30 -13.83 -0.79
CA GLN A 89 -3.16 -13.71 0.66
C GLN A 89 -3.98 -14.80 1.35
N PRO A 90 -3.53 -15.33 2.50
CA PRO A 90 -4.25 -16.37 3.21
C PRO A 90 -5.69 -15.95 3.48
N CYS A 91 -6.63 -16.73 2.96
CA CYS A 91 -8.04 -16.48 3.12
C CYS A 91 -8.65 -17.64 3.89
N SER A 92 -8.98 -17.41 5.16
CA SER A 92 -9.84 -18.34 5.89
C SER A 92 -11.28 -17.85 5.79
N PRO A 93 -12.28 -18.74 5.97
CA PRO A 93 -13.68 -18.31 5.98
C PRO A 93 -13.98 -17.21 7.01
N GLN A 94 -13.11 -17.06 8.00
CA GLN A 94 -13.23 -16.06 9.05
C GLN A 94 -12.33 -14.85 8.79
N ALA A 95 -11.51 -14.86 7.73
CA ALA A 95 -10.64 -13.75 7.41
C ALA A 95 -11.47 -12.57 6.92
N GLN A 96 -11.22 -11.42 7.50
CA GLN A 96 -11.82 -10.18 7.06
C GLN A 96 -11.11 -9.70 5.80
N LYS A 97 -11.85 -9.02 4.92
CA LYS A 97 -11.24 -8.41 3.74
C LYS A 97 -10.11 -7.46 4.15
N PRO A 98 -9.00 -7.43 3.40
CA PRO A 98 -7.94 -6.49 3.68
C PRO A 98 -8.41 -5.04 3.53
N VAL A 99 -7.78 -4.14 4.24
CA VAL A 99 -7.95 -2.70 4.04
C VAL A 99 -6.85 -2.23 3.10
N VAL A 100 -7.22 -1.55 2.04
CA VAL A 100 -6.27 -0.90 1.13
C VAL A 100 -6.46 0.60 1.25
N PHE A 101 -5.46 1.28 1.76
CA PHE A 101 -5.41 2.74 1.85
C PHE A 101 -4.68 3.27 0.63
N ILE A 102 -5.37 4.09 -0.17
CA ILE A 102 -4.82 4.59 -1.43
C ILE A 102 -4.55 6.09 -1.30
N ASP A 103 -3.31 6.49 -1.54
CA ASP A 103 -2.88 7.88 -1.53
C ASP A 103 -2.05 8.14 -2.77
N SER A 104 -2.73 8.55 -3.85
CA SER A 104 -2.10 8.81 -5.15
C SER A 104 -2.95 9.81 -5.93
N TYR A 105 -2.30 10.68 -6.71
CA TYR A 105 -2.98 11.62 -7.59
C TYR A 105 -3.55 10.98 -8.87
N PHE A 106 -3.09 9.80 -9.24
CA PHE A 106 -3.33 9.24 -10.57
C PHE A 106 -4.43 8.17 -10.60
N VAL A 107 -4.99 7.81 -9.45
CA VAL A 107 -6.06 6.81 -9.39
C VAL A 107 -7.36 7.37 -9.95
N THR A 108 -8.12 6.49 -10.60
CA THR A 108 -9.37 6.83 -11.28
C THR A 108 -10.57 6.19 -10.58
N PRO A 109 -11.81 6.64 -10.86
CA PRO A 109 -13.01 5.95 -10.34
C PRO A 109 -13.07 4.46 -10.73
N GLU A 110 -12.61 4.10 -11.93
CA GLU A 110 -12.56 2.70 -12.37
C GLU A 110 -11.62 1.87 -11.50
N TYR A 111 -10.47 2.44 -11.11
CA TYR A 111 -9.52 1.80 -10.21
C TYR A 111 -10.22 1.41 -8.89
N PHE A 112 -10.91 2.35 -8.28
CA PHE A 112 -11.65 2.11 -7.04
C PHE A 112 -12.75 1.07 -7.23
N ARG A 113 -13.53 1.16 -8.31
CA ARG A 113 -14.61 0.21 -8.59
C ARG A 113 -14.10 -1.21 -8.77
N THR A 114 -12.95 -1.37 -9.41
CA THR A 114 -12.34 -2.68 -9.63
C THR A 114 -11.85 -3.29 -8.32
N LEU A 115 -11.29 -2.50 -7.42
CA LEU A 115 -10.77 -2.99 -6.14
C LEU A 115 -11.86 -3.23 -5.09
N LYS A 116 -12.93 -2.46 -5.11
CA LYS A 116 -13.94 -2.44 -4.05
C LYS A 116 -14.49 -3.81 -3.67
N PRO A 117 -14.75 -4.75 -4.61
CA PRO A 117 -15.23 -6.09 -4.23
C PRO A 117 -14.21 -6.93 -3.46
N HIS A 118 -12.93 -6.60 -3.56
CA HIS A 118 -11.82 -7.41 -3.05
C HIS A 118 -11.23 -6.91 -1.73
N CYS A 119 -11.57 -5.70 -1.33
CA CYS A 119 -10.98 -5.07 -0.14
C CYS A 119 -11.88 -3.98 0.41
N ARG A 120 -11.55 -3.50 1.60
CA ARG A 120 -12.09 -2.24 2.11
C ARG A 120 -11.16 -1.11 1.68
N LEU A 121 -11.72 -0.12 1.02
CA LEU A 121 -10.96 1.03 0.53
C LEU A 121 -11.00 2.17 1.54
N ALA A 122 -9.82 2.78 1.74
CA ALA A 122 -9.66 4.05 2.43
C ALA A 122 -8.83 4.98 1.53
N TYR A 123 -9.16 6.25 1.52
CA TYR A 123 -8.45 7.22 0.69
C TYR A 123 -8.71 8.65 1.18
#